data_57ab977f8c2898b870c677a5c8125063
#
_entry.id   57ab977f8c2898b870c677a5c8125063
#
_cell.length_a   1.000
_cell.length_b   1.000
_cell.length_c   1.000
_cell.angle_alpha   90.00
_cell.angle_beta   90.00
_cell.angle_gamma   90.00
#
_symmetry.space_group_name_H-M   'P 1'
#
loop_
_entity.id
_entity.type
_entity.pdbx_description
1 polymer ?
#
loop_
_entity_poly.entity_id
_entity_poly.type
_entity_poly.pdbx_seq_one_letter_code
_entity_poly.pdbx_strand_id
1 'polypeptide(L)'
;YFPIGGLIANAISSPPGARSCEKGGTCGVPGLIAIAVSTNASVFNMNAVQAGNLEAGLAGGQSVAQGYEGTGKFKGDRKDKVRIIANLYPEDMHLVLPKGTKMNSLKDLEGKSVGVASAGSGTQVSVKMILKHYGISVKENELGLNQSAQRLADGQLDAFFYAGGTPFAALIQLGSQKGFELYNFSASERKEINKIIPYYVESKIPAGTYETIGYDVATVAVNGQLVTSIDQPTELIYGITKALWSKKTRSLLDKGHSK
;
A
#
# COMPACT_ATOMS: atom_id res chain seq x y z
N TYR A 1 2.51 -3.00 -4.47
CA TYR A 1 2.30 -4.38 -3.95
C TYR A 1 3.05 -5.47 -4.73
N PHE A 2 3.20 -5.33 -6.05
CA PHE A 2 3.69 -6.43 -6.90
C PHE A 2 5.05 -7.01 -6.47
N PRO A 3 6.11 -6.24 -6.15
CA PRO A 3 7.38 -6.82 -5.70
C PRO A 3 7.24 -7.66 -4.43
N ILE A 4 6.49 -7.19 -3.45
CA ILE A 4 6.23 -7.92 -2.20
C ILE A 4 5.36 -9.16 -2.48
N GLY A 5 4.37 -9.04 -3.36
CA GLY A 5 3.57 -10.18 -3.81
C GLY A 5 4.44 -11.31 -4.39
N GLY A 6 5.45 -10.96 -5.20
CA GLY A 6 6.42 -11.92 -5.73
C GLY A 6 7.27 -12.60 -4.65
N LEU A 7 7.72 -11.84 -3.66
CA LEU A 7 8.46 -12.39 -2.51
C LEU A 7 7.59 -13.33 -1.66
N ILE A 8 6.34 -12.94 -1.40
CA ILE A 8 5.38 -13.77 -0.68
C ILE A 8 5.09 -15.06 -1.46
N ALA A 9 4.79 -14.95 -2.76
CA ALA A 9 4.54 -16.09 -3.61
C ALA A 9 5.72 -17.09 -3.60
N ASN A 10 6.95 -16.58 -3.68
CA ASN A 10 8.16 -17.41 -3.55
C ASN A 10 8.27 -18.05 -2.15
N ALA A 11 8.02 -17.29 -1.09
CA ALA A 11 8.13 -17.75 0.30
C ALA A 11 7.15 -18.88 0.65
N ILE A 12 5.91 -18.81 0.12
CA ILE A 12 4.85 -19.79 0.40
C ILE A 12 4.86 -20.99 -0.55
N SER A 13 5.60 -20.91 -1.65
CA SER A 13 5.70 -21.99 -2.62
C SER A 13 6.65 -23.10 -2.18
N SER A 14 6.25 -24.35 -2.41
CA SER A 14 7.11 -25.53 -2.31
C SER A 14 6.68 -26.53 -3.39
N PRO A 15 7.14 -26.36 -4.65
CA PRO A 15 6.74 -27.20 -5.77
C PRO A 15 7.00 -28.69 -5.52
N PRO A 16 6.30 -29.60 -6.20
CA PRO A 16 6.59 -31.02 -6.13
C PRO A 16 8.08 -31.31 -6.40
N GLY A 17 8.71 -32.14 -5.58
CA GLY A 17 10.13 -32.46 -5.67
C GLY A 17 11.09 -31.40 -5.09
N ALA A 18 10.60 -30.28 -4.57
CA ALA A 18 11.43 -29.31 -3.88
C ALA A 18 12.07 -29.93 -2.61
N ARG A 19 13.33 -29.53 -2.36
CA ARG A 19 14.01 -29.91 -1.11
C ARG A 19 13.25 -29.30 0.09
N SER A 20 13.04 -30.08 1.13
CA SER A 20 12.33 -29.62 2.33
C SER A 20 13.08 -28.52 3.11
N CYS A 21 12.35 -27.76 3.89
CA CYS A 21 12.88 -26.68 4.74
C CYS A 21 14.01 -27.16 5.66
N GLU A 22 13.86 -28.31 6.29
CA GLU A 22 14.84 -28.93 7.22
C GLU A 22 16.17 -29.24 6.53
N LYS A 23 16.11 -29.57 5.23
CA LYS A 23 17.28 -29.83 4.38
C LYS A 23 17.80 -28.59 3.66
N GLY A 24 17.44 -27.39 4.13
CA GLY A 24 17.84 -26.11 3.51
C GLY A 24 17.06 -25.72 2.26
N GLY A 25 15.99 -26.45 1.93
CA GLY A 25 15.10 -26.17 0.79
C GLY A 25 14.00 -25.14 1.11
N THR A 26 12.86 -25.21 0.43
CA THR A 26 11.72 -24.29 0.62
C THR A 26 10.99 -24.58 1.94
N CYS A 27 10.52 -23.52 2.62
CA CYS A 27 9.67 -23.62 3.81
C CYS A 27 8.20 -23.32 3.49
N GLY A 28 7.85 -23.30 2.20
CA GLY A 28 6.48 -23.11 1.73
C GLY A 28 5.58 -24.32 1.97
N VAL A 29 4.37 -24.23 1.50
CA VAL A 29 3.38 -25.30 1.59
C VAL A 29 3.70 -26.41 0.57
N PRO A 30 3.89 -27.67 0.99
CA PRO A 30 4.23 -28.76 0.06
C PRO A 30 3.22 -28.88 -1.09
N GLY A 31 3.73 -28.91 -2.32
CA GLY A 31 2.92 -29.00 -3.55
C GLY A 31 2.35 -27.67 -4.04
N LEU A 32 2.44 -26.59 -3.24
CA LEU A 32 1.94 -25.28 -3.66
C LEU A 32 2.91 -24.60 -4.62
N ILE A 33 2.36 -24.06 -5.70
CA ILE A 33 3.00 -23.13 -6.62
C ILE A 33 2.18 -21.85 -6.63
N ALA A 34 2.66 -20.81 -5.96
CA ALA A 34 2.01 -19.50 -5.94
C ALA A 34 2.63 -18.58 -6.99
N ILE A 35 1.79 -17.82 -7.68
CA ILE A 35 2.19 -16.88 -8.72
C ILE A 35 1.62 -15.50 -8.38
N ALA A 36 2.49 -14.49 -8.33
CA ALA A 36 2.04 -13.11 -8.16
C ALA A 36 1.62 -12.52 -9.51
N VAL A 37 0.44 -11.91 -9.54
CA VAL A 37 -0.08 -11.18 -10.70
C VAL A 37 -0.26 -9.71 -10.36
N SER A 38 0.01 -8.84 -11.35
CA SER A 38 -0.23 -7.40 -11.21
C SER A 38 -1.71 -7.10 -11.42
N THR A 39 -2.28 -6.25 -10.55
CA THR A 39 -3.70 -5.90 -10.54
C THR A 39 -3.90 -4.40 -10.33
N ASN A 40 -5.16 -3.95 -10.40
CA ASN A 40 -5.56 -2.56 -10.13
C ASN A 40 -5.72 -2.26 -8.62
N ALA A 41 -4.87 -2.85 -7.77
CA ALA A 41 -4.77 -2.61 -6.33
C ALA A 41 -6.00 -3.04 -5.49
N SER A 42 -6.20 -2.39 -4.32
CA SER A 42 -7.01 -2.90 -3.21
C SER A 42 -8.46 -3.22 -3.57
N VAL A 43 -9.17 -2.31 -4.24
CA VAL A 43 -10.60 -2.54 -4.57
C VAL A 43 -10.78 -3.68 -5.54
N PHE A 44 -9.92 -3.76 -6.56
CA PHE A 44 -9.91 -4.87 -7.49
C PHE A 44 -9.63 -6.20 -6.78
N ASN A 45 -8.60 -6.25 -5.93
CA ASN A 45 -8.23 -7.48 -5.22
C ASN A 45 -9.33 -7.97 -4.28
N MET A 46 -10.00 -7.06 -3.56
CA MET A 46 -11.14 -7.39 -2.71
C MET A 46 -12.29 -8.01 -3.52
N ASN A 47 -12.61 -7.43 -4.68
CA ASN A 47 -13.64 -7.96 -5.58
C ASN A 47 -13.26 -9.33 -6.13
N ALA A 48 -12.02 -9.49 -6.57
CA ALA A 48 -11.52 -10.72 -7.17
C ALA A 48 -11.46 -11.88 -6.15
N VAL A 49 -11.03 -11.62 -4.91
CA VAL A 49 -11.04 -12.61 -3.82
C VAL A 49 -12.47 -12.98 -3.43
N GLN A 50 -13.39 -12.01 -3.32
CA GLN A 50 -14.80 -12.27 -3.05
C GLN A 50 -15.44 -13.16 -4.11
N ALA A 51 -15.09 -12.94 -5.38
CA ALA A 51 -15.63 -13.69 -6.53
C ALA A 51 -14.93 -15.03 -6.75
N GLY A 52 -13.85 -15.34 -6.04
CA GLY A 52 -13.05 -16.56 -6.25
C GLY A 52 -12.13 -16.52 -7.50
N ASN A 53 -11.92 -15.32 -8.07
CA ASN A 53 -11.03 -15.14 -9.23
C ASN A 53 -9.55 -14.98 -8.81
N LEU A 54 -9.29 -14.75 -7.52
CA LEU A 54 -7.99 -14.80 -6.88
C LEU A 54 -8.11 -15.56 -5.56
N GLU A 55 -7.15 -16.43 -5.26
CA GLU A 55 -7.09 -17.15 -4.00
C GLU A 55 -6.65 -16.25 -2.85
N ALA A 56 -5.80 -15.26 -3.15
CA ALA A 56 -5.32 -14.28 -2.20
C ALA A 56 -5.05 -12.94 -2.88
N GLY A 57 -4.99 -11.85 -2.10
CA GLY A 57 -4.69 -10.52 -2.62
C GLY A 57 -4.04 -9.62 -1.58
N LEU A 58 -3.37 -8.57 -2.04
CA LEU A 58 -2.85 -7.51 -1.18
C LEU A 58 -3.80 -6.33 -1.19
N ALA A 59 -4.20 -5.83 -0.03
CA ALA A 59 -5.10 -4.69 0.09
C ALA A 59 -4.75 -3.83 1.32
N GLY A 60 -4.95 -2.52 1.20
CA GLY A 60 -4.83 -1.63 2.34
C GLY A 60 -5.98 -1.83 3.33
N GLY A 61 -5.68 -1.76 4.63
CA GLY A 61 -6.61 -2.07 5.71
C GLY A 61 -7.94 -1.30 5.64
N GLN A 62 -7.92 -0.03 5.19
CA GLN A 62 -9.14 0.75 4.99
C GLN A 62 -10.07 0.13 3.92
N SER A 63 -9.49 -0.42 2.84
CA SER A 63 -10.27 -1.09 1.79
C SER A 63 -10.84 -2.42 2.26
N VAL A 64 -10.07 -3.14 3.08
CA VAL A 64 -10.51 -4.41 3.68
C VAL A 64 -11.69 -4.17 4.61
N ALA A 65 -11.58 -3.20 5.51
CA ALA A 65 -12.65 -2.85 6.43
C ALA A 65 -13.91 -2.36 5.71
N GLN A 66 -13.77 -1.40 4.78
CA GLN A 66 -14.90 -0.93 3.98
C GLN A 66 -15.58 -2.05 3.18
N GLY A 67 -14.79 -2.97 2.62
CA GLY A 67 -15.30 -4.12 1.90
C GLY A 67 -16.10 -5.05 2.81
N TYR A 68 -15.56 -5.39 3.96
CA TYR A 68 -16.23 -6.26 4.94
C TYR A 68 -17.51 -5.61 5.51
N GLU A 69 -17.49 -4.32 5.79
CA GLU A 69 -18.64 -3.55 6.29
C GLU A 69 -19.68 -3.22 5.19
N GLY A 70 -19.30 -3.27 3.93
CA GLY A 70 -20.15 -2.84 2.80
C GLY A 70 -20.33 -1.32 2.75
N THR A 71 -19.27 -0.58 3.06
CA THR A 71 -19.24 0.89 3.09
C THR A 71 -18.34 1.48 1.98
N GLY A 72 -18.30 2.80 1.86
CA GLY A 72 -17.44 3.48 0.89
C GLY A 72 -17.67 2.98 -0.54
N LYS A 73 -16.59 2.51 -1.19
CA LYS A 73 -16.61 1.94 -2.54
C LYS A 73 -17.37 0.61 -2.65
N PHE A 74 -17.65 -0.03 -1.53
CA PHE A 74 -18.37 -1.30 -1.45
C PHE A 74 -19.79 -1.15 -0.89
N LYS A 75 -20.35 0.08 -0.93
CA LYS A 75 -21.70 0.34 -0.43
C LYS A 75 -22.74 -0.55 -1.13
N GLY A 76 -23.41 -1.39 -0.34
CA GLY A 76 -24.39 -2.36 -0.83
C GLY A 76 -23.79 -3.64 -1.43
N ASP A 77 -22.47 -3.81 -1.37
CA ASP A 77 -21.76 -4.95 -1.94
C ASP A 77 -20.65 -5.43 -0.97
N ARG A 78 -21.09 -6.00 0.16
CA ARG A 78 -20.18 -6.51 1.19
C ARG A 78 -19.29 -7.62 0.66
N LYS A 79 -18.04 -7.59 1.10
CA LYS A 79 -17.03 -8.61 0.81
C LYS A 79 -16.92 -9.58 2.01
N ASP A 80 -18.03 -10.24 2.33
CA ASP A 80 -18.21 -11.06 3.52
C ASP A 80 -17.42 -12.39 3.50
N LYS A 81 -16.94 -12.82 2.34
CA LYS A 81 -16.03 -13.96 2.21
C LYS A 81 -14.57 -13.61 2.48
N VAL A 82 -14.19 -12.34 2.41
CA VAL A 82 -12.79 -11.93 2.56
C VAL A 82 -12.34 -12.10 4.01
N ARG A 83 -11.14 -12.69 4.18
CA ARG A 83 -10.48 -12.90 5.48
C ARG A 83 -9.04 -12.40 5.43
N ILE A 84 -8.53 -11.90 6.54
CA ILE A 84 -7.15 -11.43 6.69
C ILE A 84 -6.28 -12.63 7.10
N ILE A 85 -5.20 -12.86 6.36
CA ILE A 85 -4.12 -13.79 6.74
C ILE A 85 -3.10 -13.05 7.62
N ALA A 86 -2.69 -11.84 7.19
CA ALA A 86 -1.62 -11.10 7.84
C ALA A 86 -1.72 -9.59 7.64
N ASN A 87 -1.33 -8.82 8.65
CA ASN A 87 -0.82 -7.47 8.50
C ASN A 87 0.67 -7.55 8.15
N LEU A 88 1.09 -6.90 7.08
CA LEU A 88 2.44 -7.05 6.54
C LEU A 88 3.35 -5.88 6.92
N TYR A 89 2.99 -4.68 6.52
CA TYR A 89 3.81 -3.48 6.73
C TYR A 89 2.95 -2.22 6.72
N PRO A 90 3.44 -1.12 7.33
CA PRO A 90 2.77 0.17 7.22
C PRO A 90 2.91 0.74 5.81
N GLU A 91 1.82 1.27 5.31
CA GLU A 91 1.73 2.05 4.07
C GLU A 91 1.66 3.52 4.44
N ASP A 92 2.81 4.16 4.45
CA ASP A 92 2.92 5.56 4.81
C ASP A 92 2.30 6.45 3.72
N MET A 93 1.45 7.39 4.12
CA MET A 93 0.89 8.38 3.20
C MET A 93 1.96 9.42 2.87
N HIS A 94 2.32 9.52 1.60
CA HIS A 94 3.19 10.58 1.08
C HIS A 94 2.32 11.63 0.39
N LEU A 95 2.54 12.89 0.72
CA LEU A 95 2.14 14.02 -0.10
C LEU A 95 3.43 14.65 -0.63
N VAL A 96 3.67 14.39 -1.91
CA VAL A 96 4.91 14.75 -2.61
C VAL A 96 4.73 16.08 -3.32
N LEU A 97 5.68 16.98 -3.15
CA LEU A 97 5.69 18.35 -3.65
C LEU A 97 6.95 18.58 -4.51
N PRO A 98 6.92 19.51 -5.47
CA PRO A 98 8.14 19.95 -6.15
C PRO A 98 9.18 20.48 -5.15
N LYS A 99 10.46 20.31 -5.46
CA LYS A 99 11.56 20.81 -4.63
C LYS A 99 11.41 22.30 -4.35
N GLY A 100 11.60 22.68 -3.09
CA GLY A 100 11.50 24.05 -2.61
C GLY A 100 10.07 24.56 -2.37
N THR A 101 9.05 23.72 -2.64
CA THR A 101 7.65 24.06 -2.34
C THR A 101 7.40 23.95 -0.85
N LYS A 102 6.77 24.99 -0.28
CA LYS A 102 6.32 25.01 1.11
C LYS A 102 4.80 25.06 1.15
N MET A 103 4.22 24.21 1.98
CA MET A 103 2.80 24.23 2.31
C MET A 103 2.62 24.43 3.82
N ASN A 104 1.67 25.26 4.20
CA ASN A 104 1.34 25.51 5.61
C ASN A 104 0.19 24.60 6.09
N SER A 105 -0.67 24.16 5.18
CA SER A 105 -1.80 23.28 5.46
C SER A 105 -2.23 22.54 4.19
N LEU A 106 -3.05 21.50 4.35
CA LEU A 106 -3.69 20.81 3.22
C LEU A 106 -4.56 21.73 2.37
N LYS A 107 -5.06 22.84 2.90
CA LYS A 107 -5.85 23.83 2.16
C LYS A 107 -5.06 24.53 1.05
N ASP A 108 -3.74 24.52 1.12
CA ASP A 108 -2.89 25.08 0.07
C ASP A 108 -2.96 24.28 -1.25
N LEU A 109 -3.63 23.11 -1.23
CA LEU A 109 -3.96 22.31 -2.42
C LEU A 109 -5.18 22.84 -3.19
N GLU A 110 -5.96 23.80 -2.64
CA GLU A 110 -7.17 24.31 -3.31
C GLU A 110 -6.86 24.76 -4.73
N GLY A 111 -7.61 24.27 -5.71
CA GLY A 111 -7.48 24.57 -7.15
C GLY A 111 -6.24 23.99 -7.83
N LYS A 112 -5.35 23.31 -7.13
CA LYS A 112 -4.09 22.75 -7.63
C LYS A 112 -4.33 21.50 -8.50
N SER A 113 -3.35 21.19 -9.36
CA SER A 113 -3.30 19.95 -10.13
C SER A 113 -2.65 18.85 -9.28
N VAL A 114 -3.46 17.93 -8.78
CA VAL A 114 -3.02 16.94 -7.79
C VAL A 114 -3.19 15.51 -8.30
N GLY A 115 -2.12 14.71 -8.20
CA GLY A 115 -2.19 13.27 -8.40
C GLY A 115 -2.88 12.62 -7.20
N VAL A 116 -4.02 11.96 -7.43
CA VAL A 116 -4.84 11.32 -6.38
C VAL A 116 -4.71 9.79 -6.39
N ALA A 117 -3.62 9.29 -6.95
CA ALA A 117 -3.33 7.88 -7.19
C ALA A 117 -4.24 7.23 -8.25
N SER A 118 -3.97 5.94 -8.57
CA SER A 118 -4.72 5.22 -9.59
C SER A 118 -6.18 5.01 -9.21
N ALA A 119 -7.06 5.00 -10.21
CA ALA A 119 -8.47 4.70 -10.03
C ALA A 119 -8.67 3.36 -9.30
N GLY A 120 -9.52 3.35 -8.26
CA GLY A 120 -9.81 2.15 -7.47
C GLY A 120 -8.70 1.70 -6.53
N SER A 121 -7.61 2.48 -6.36
CA SER A 121 -6.60 2.20 -5.36
C SER A 121 -7.07 2.60 -3.94
N GLY A 122 -6.49 1.93 -2.92
CA GLY A 122 -6.74 2.31 -1.53
C GLY A 122 -6.31 3.75 -1.23
N THR A 123 -5.20 4.20 -1.82
CA THR A 123 -4.74 5.59 -1.72
C THR A 123 -5.78 6.57 -2.25
N GLN A 124 -6.34 6.33 -3.44
CA GLN A 124 -7.37 7.20 -4.01
C GLN A 124 -8.58 7.33 -3.09
N VAL A 125 -9.05 6.19 -2.54
CA VAL A 125 -10.19 6.20 -1.59
C VAL A 125 -9.89 7.10 -0.40
N SER A 126 -8.73 6.95 0.22
CA SER A 126 -8.33 7.75 1.38
C SER A 126 -8.16 9.23 1.05
N VAL A 127 -7.49 9.54 -0.07
CA VAL A 127 -7.26 10.94 -0.50
C VAL A 127 -8.58 11.65 -0.78
N LYS A 128 -9.52 11.02 -1.47
CA LYS A 128 -10.86 11.61 -1.71
C LYS A 128 -11.63 11.84 -0.41
N MET A 129 -11.48 10.97 0.60
CA MET A 129 -12.07 11.20 1.93
C MET A 129 -11.43 12.41 2.63
N ILE A 130 -10.09 12.52 2.59
CA ILE A 130 -9.35 13.64 3.19
C ILE A 130 -9.75 14.96 2.51
N LEU A 131 -9.67 15.06 1.18
CA LEU A 131 -10.02 16.26 0.44
C LEU A 131 -11.47 16.70 0.71
N LYS A 132 -12.41 15.75 0.71
CA LYS A 132 -13.81 16.01 1.03
C LYS A 132 -13.98 16.54 2.46
N HIS A 133 -13.30 15.96 3.44
CA HIS A 133 -13.39 16.37 4.85
C HIS A 133 -12.92 17.82 5.04
N TYR A 134 -11.82 18.20 4.39
CA TYR A 134 -11.29 19.54 4.47
C TYR A 134 -11.97 20.55 3.53
N GLY A 135 -12.93 20.10 2.71
CA GLY A 135 -13.62 20.94 1.73
C GLY A 135 -12.68 21.48 0.65
N ILE A 136 -11.68 20.70 0.24
CA ILE A 136 -10.65 21.05 -0.73
C ILE A 136 -11.04 20.52 -2.10
N SER A 137 -11.11 21.41 -3.10
CA SER A 137 -11.34 21.06 -4.48
C SER A 137 -10.04 21.15 -5.28
N VAL A 138 -9.62 20.06 -5.91
CA VAL A 138 -8.41 19.98 -6.72
C VAL A 138 -8.74 19.57 -8.16
N LYS A 139 -7.82 19.83 -9.08
CA LYS A 139 -7.84 19.21 -10.42
C LYS A 139 -7.26 17.81 -10.26
N GLU A 140 -8.15 16.82 -10.12
CA GLU A 140 -7.75 15.43 -9.86
C GLU A 140 -7.08 14.79 -11.07
N ASN A 141 -5.93 14.13 -10.84
CA ASN A 141 -5.23 13.30 -11.81
C ASN A 141 -5.13 11.87 -11.27
N GLU A 142 -5.83 10.94 -11.90
CA GLU A 142 -5.85 9.52 -11.51
C GLU A 142 -4.67 8.78 -12.16
N LEU A 143 -3.52 8.81 -11.49
CA LEU A 143 -2.24 8.35 -12.04
C LEU A 143 -1.57 7.34 -11.10
N GLY A 144 -0.87 6.37 -11.68
CA GLY A 144 0.04 5.51 -10.93
C GLY A 144 1.27 6.27 -10.40
N LEU A 145 2.00 5.66 -9.45
CA LEU A 145 3.14 6.30 -8.79
C LEU A 145 4.19 6.83 -9.78
N ASN A 146 4.63 5.99 -10.72
CA ASN A 146 5.68 6.36 -11.68
C ASN A 146 5.23 7.53 -12.58
N GLN A 147 3.98 7.51 -13.04
CA GLN A 147 3.41 8.59 -13.84
C GLN A 147 3.28 9.89 -13.04
N SER A 148 2.86 9.79 -11.75
CA SER A 148 2.77 10.96 -10.86
C SER A 148 4.14 11.57 -10.61
N ALA A 149 5.16 10.76 -10.32
CA ALA A 149 6.53 11.22 -10.13
C ALA A 149 7.09 11.91 -11.40
N GLN A 150 6.86 11.31 -12.58
CA GLN A 150 7.30 11.90 -13.84
C GLN A 150 6.60 13.23 -14.11
N ARG A 151 5.27 13.30 -13.97
CA ARG A 151 4.52 14.54 -14.20
C ARG A 151 4.86 15.64 -13.19
N LEU A 152 5.19 15.28 -11.94
CA LEU A 152 5.69 16.26 -10.98
C LEU A 152 7.06 16.80 -11.42
N ALA A 153 7.97 15.94 -11.87
CA ALA A 153 9.28 16.33 -12.40
C ALA A 153 9.18 17.26 -13.61
N ASP A 154 8.15 17.07 -14.45
CA ASP A 154 7.86 17.87 -15.65
C ASP A 154 7.07 19.16 -15.36
N GLY A 155 6.72 19.43 -14.09
CA GLY A 155 5.94 20.60 -13.69
C GLY A 155 4.45 20.54 -14.11
N GLN A 156 3.94 19.36 -14.42
CA GLN A 156 2.54 19.13 -14.81
C GLN A 156 1.62 18.82 -13.62
N LEU A 157 2.20 18.54 -12.45
CA LEU A 157 1.49 18.42 -11.19
C LEU A 157 2.07 19.40 -10.16
N ASP A 158 1.19 19.97 -9.36
CA ASP A 158 1.57 20.77 -8.17
C ASP A 158 1.90 19.87 -6.97
N ALA A 159 1.27 18.71 -6.88
CA ALA A 159 1.48 17.72 -5.83
C ALA A 159 0.95 16.34 -6.25
N PHE A 160 1.31 15.30 -5.52
CA PHE A 160 0.59 14.05 -5.59
C PHE A 160 0.61 13.29 -4.26
N PHE A 161 -0.45 12.52 -4.03
CA PHE A 161 -0.54 11.59 -2.91
C PHE A 161 -0.20 10.18 -3.34
N TYR A 162 0.46 9.44 -2.46
CA TYR A 162 0.64 8.01 -2.60
C TYR A 162 0.86 7.35 -1.23
N ALA A 163 0.20 6.21 -0.99
CA ALA A 163 0.41 5.42 0.22
C ALA A 163 0.98 4.05 -0.13
N GLY A 164 1.96 3.60 0.64
CA GLY A 164 2.60 2.30 0.46
C GLY A 164 3.85 2.14 1.31
N GLY A 165 4.50 1.00 1.16
CA GLY A 165 5.75 0.69 1.87
C GLY A 165 6.92 1.56 1.42
N THR A 166 7.49 2.28 2.35
CA THR A 166 8.62 3.21 2.17
C THR A 166 9.95 2.46 2.20
N PRO A 167 10.98 2.77 1.39
CA PRO A 167 11.00 3.80 0.34
C PRO A 167 10.43 3.34 -1.01
N PHE A 168 9.94 4.29 -1.81
CA PHE A 168 9.52 4.01 -3.18
C PHE A 168 10.66 4.21 -4.18
N ALA A 169 10.88 3.25 -5.06
CA ALA A 169 11.90 3.37 -6.13
C ALA A 169 11.68 4.61 -7.03
N ALA A 170 10.41 4.92 -7.35
CA ALA A 170 10.09 6.12 -8.14
C ALA A 170 10.46 7.43 -7.44
N LEU A 171 10.33 7.51 -6.10
CA LEU A 171 10.75 8.68 -5.34
C LEU A 171 12.28 8.75 -5.18
N ILE A 172 12.96 7.61 -5.05
CA ILE A 172 14.42 7.57 -5.08
C ILE A 172 14.91 8.15 -6.41
N GLN A 173 14.33 7.71 -7.53
CA GLN A 173 14.66 8.22 -8.86
C GLN A 173 14.32 9.72 -9.01
N LEU A 174 13.15 10.15 -8.58
CA LEU A 174 12.76 11.56 -8.60
C LEU A 174 13.72 12.42 -7.78
N GLY A 175 14.11 11.94 -6.59
CA GLY A 175 15.07 12.60 -5.70
C GLY A 175 16.43 12.83 -6.38
N SER A 176 16.97 11.80 -7.04
CA SER A 176 18.27 11.89 -7.74
C SER A 176 18.24 12.82 -8.97
N GLN A 177 17.09 12.97 -9.63
CA GLN A 177 16.95 13.77 -10.85
C GLN A 177 16.62 15.25 -10.61
N LYS A 178 15.64 15.51 -9.77
CA LYS A 178 15.04 16.84 -9.58
C LYS A 178 14.96 17.26 -8.11
N GLY A 179 14.99 16.31 -7.19
CA GLY A 179 14.59 16.53 -5.80
C GLY A 179 13.09 16.73 -5.66
N PHE A 180 12.61 16.61 -4.43
CA PHE A 180 11.23 16.84 -4.05
C PHE A 180 11.17 17.20 -2.57
N GLU A 181 10.00 17.66 -2.10
CA GLU A 181 9.66 17.82 -0.69
C GLU A 181 8.57 16.82 -0.31
N LEU A 182 8.52 16.47 0.97
CA LEU A 182 7.40 15.75 1.56
C LEU A 182 6.66 16.67 2.51
N TYR A 183 5.34 16.73 2.37
CA TYR A 183 4.51 17.47 3.31
C TYR A 183 4.50 16.79 4.66
N ASN A 184 4.77 17.57 5.69
CA ASN A 184 4.80 17.14 7.08
C ASN A 184 3.41 17.41 7.69
N PHE A 185 2.59 16.38 7.79
CA PHE A 185 1.24 16.51 8.33
C PHE A 185 1.28 16.99 9.78
N SER A 186 0.60 18.08 10.10
CA SER A 186 0.48 18.58 11.47
C SER A 186 -0.18 17.55 12.39
N ALA A 187 0.03 17.66 13.69
CA ALA A 187 -0.59 16.78 14.67
C ALA A 187 -2.13 16.84 14.61
N SER A 188 -2.70 18.03 14.35
CA SER A 188 -4.14 18.19 14.16
C SER A 188 -4.65 17.49 12.91
N GLU A 189 -3.96 17.59 11.78
CA GLU A 189 -4.33 16.92 10.54
C GLU A 189 -4.28 15.41 10.70
N ARG A 190 -3.21 14.85 11.30
CA ARG A 190 -3.11 13.41 11.56
C ARG A 190 -4.26 12.91 12.42
N LYS A 191 -4.59 13.64 13.48
CA LYS A 191 -5.71 13.32 14.38
C LYS A 191 -7.06 13.38 13.66
N GLU A 192 -7.29 14.38 12.82
CA GLU A 192 -8.52 14.47 12.03
C GLU A 192 -8.61 13.37 10.97
N ILE A 193 -7.50 13.05 10.28
CA ILE A 193 -7.46 11.94 9.33
C ILE A 193 -7.81 10.62 10.02
N ASN A 194 -7.27 10.36 11.22
CA ASN A 194 -7.58 9.15 11.98
C ASN A 194 -9.05 9.07 12.41
N LYS A 195 -9.71 10.20 12.63
CA LYS A 195 -11.15 10.22 12.93
C LYS A 195 -12.00 9.83 11.72
N ILE A 196 -11.67 10.36 10.54
CA ILE A 196 -12.45 10.10 9.32
C ILE A 196 -12.10 8.78 8.65
N ILE A 197 -10.90 8.27 8.91
CA ILE A 197 -10.42 6.97 8.44
C ILE A 197 -9.82 6.21 9.65
N PRO A 198 -10.67 5.54 10.45
CA PRO A 198 -10.24 4.94 11.73
C PRO A 198 -9.16 3.85 11.62
N TYR A 199 -8.87 3.39 10.41
CA TYR A 199 -7.86 2.36 10.13
C TYR A 199 -6.47 2.91 9.88
N TYR A 200 -6.33 4.25 9.83
CA TYR A 200 -5.05 4.92 9.81
C TYR A 200 -4.52 5.09 11.24
N VAL A 201 -3.21 5.07 11.35
CA VAL A 201 -2.48 5.35 12.59
C VAL A 201 -1.44 6.44 12.32
N GLU A 202 -1.01 7.14 13.36
CA GLU A 202 0.13 8.05 13.23
C GLU A 202 1.38 7.29 12.83
N SER A 203 2.14 7.86 11.91
CA SER A 203 3.37 7.27 11.40
C SER A 203 4.42 8.34 11.12
N LYS A 204 5.62 7.89 10.81
CA LYS A 204 6.77 8.74 10.51
C LYS A 204 7.64 8.09 9.43
N ILE A 205 7.98 8.87 8.41
CA ILE A 205 9.01 8.52 7.45
C ILE A 205 10.33 9.09 8.02
N PRO A 206 11.30 8.24 8.40
CA PRO A 206 12.55 8.71 8.99
C PRO A 206 13.38 9.59 8.05
N ALA A 207 14.11 10.56 8.61
CA ALA A 207 15.12 11.33 7.90
C ALA A 207 16.09 10.39 7.17
N GLY A 208 16.49 10.77 5.95
CA GLY A 208 17.39 9.97 5.11
C GLY A 208 16.76 8.74 4.44
N THR A 209 15.47 8.48 4.65
CA THR A 209 14.73 7.43 3.87
C THR A 209 14.80 7.72 2.36
N TYR A 210 14.70 8.99 2.01
CA TYR A 210 15.02 9.51 0.68
C TYR A 210 16.20 10.47 0.83
N GLU A 211 17.23 10.34 0.00
CA GLU A 211 18.49 11.11 0.11
C GLU A 211 18.26 12.62 0.20
N THR A 212 17.25 13.12 -0.52
CA THR A 212 16.91 14.55 -0.56
C THR A 212 16.08 15.04 0.64
N ILE A 213 15.61 14.13 1.51
CA ILE A 213 14.79 14.44 2.67
C ILE A 213 15.61 14.24 3.95
N GLY A 214 16.22 15.31 4.45
CA GLY A 214 17.08 15.28 5.64
C GLY A 214 16.35 15.42 6.97
N TYR A 215 15.02 15.33 7.00
CA TYR A 215 14.19 15.50 8.19
C TYR A 215 13.14 14.39 8.32
N ASP A 216 12.71 14.16 9.56
CA ASP A 216 11.60 13.24 9.83
C ASP A 216 10.28 13.82 9.30
N VAL A 217 9.51 13.04 8.57
CA VAL A 217 8.21 13.46 8.03
C VAL A 217 7.10 12.77 8.82
N ALA A 218 6.38 13.54 9.63
CA ALA A 218 5.21 13.05 10.33
C ALA A 218 4.06 12.82 9.33
N THR A 219 3.47 11.63 9.37
CA THR A 219 2.42 11.23 8.45
C THR A 219 1.41 10.30 9.13
N VAL A 220 0.55 9.72 8.35
CA VAL A 220 -0.37 8.64 8.75
C VAL A 220 -0.11 7.41 7.88
N ALA A 221 -0.35 6.23 8.43
CA ALA A 221 -0.19 4.98 7.70
C ALA A 221 -1.39 4.06 7.91
N VAL A 222 -1.63 3.20 6.94
CA VAL A 222 -2.52 2.05 7.06
C VAL A 222 -1.70 0.79 6.83
N ASN A 223 -2.09 -0.35 7.41
CA ASN A 223 -1.37 -1.58 7.13
C ASN A 223 -1.75 -2.16 5.77
N GLY A 224 -0.76 -2.55 4.98
CA GLY A 224 -0.93 -3.45 3.87
C GLY A 224 -1.22 -4.86 4.40
N GLN A 225 -2.30 -5.47 3.92
CA GLN A 225 -2.79 -6.76 4.39
C GLN A 225 -2.77 -7.80 3.28
N LEU A 226 -2.41 -9.03 3.64
CA LEU A 226 -2.67 -10.20 2.81
C LEU A 226 -4.04 -10.75 3.18
N VAL A 227 -4.93 -10.81 2.19
CA VAL A 227 -6.29 -11.31 2.33
C VAL A 227 -6.53 -12.54 1.48
N THR A 228 -7.51 -13.35 1.86
CA THR A 228 -7.96 -14.56 1.15
C THR A 228 -9.47 -14.71 1.27
N SER A 229 -10.05 -15.75 0.66
CA SER A 229 -11.47 -16.11 0.83
C SER A 229 -11.65 -17.14 1.94
N ILE A 230 -12.79 -17.06 2.64
CA ILE A 230 -13.24 -18.08 3.59
C ILE A 230 -13.43 -19.45 2.90
N ASP A 231 -13.63 -19.45 1.60
CA ASP A 231 -13.81 -20.68 0.79
C ASP A 231 -12.49 -21.45 0.58
N GLN A 232 -11.34 -20.87 0.94
CA GLN A 232 -10.05 -21.56 0.85
C GLN A 232 -9.90 -22.62 1.95
N PRO A 233 -9.28 -23.79 1.63
CA PRO A 233 -9.07 -24.85 2.61
C PRO A 233 -8.27 -24.35 3.85
N THR A 234 -8.77 -24.65 5.04
CA THR A 234 -8.13 -24.24 6.30
C THR A 234 -6.68 -24.67 6.39
N GLU A 235 -6.37 -25.92 6.00
CA GLU A 235 -5.01 -26.48 6.02
C GLU A 235 -4.07 -25.72 5.09
N LEU A 236 -4.56 -25.26 3.92
CA LEU A 236 -3.77 -24.44 3.00
C LEU A 236 -3.44 -23.10 3.66
N ILE A 237 -4.41 -22.41 4.24
CA ILE A 237 -4.23 -21.10 4.87
C ILE A 237 -3.34 -21.22 6.12
N TYR A 238 -3.50 -22.29 6.92
CA TYR A 238 -2.60 -22.58 8.02
C TYR A 238 -1.15 -22.75 7.53
N GLY A 239 -0.95 -23.55 6.49
CA GLY A 239 0.37 -23.76 5.87
C GLY A 239 1.00 -22.46 5.36
N ILE A 240 0.23 -21.63 4.65
CA ILE A 240 0.66 -20.30 4.17
C ILE A 240 1.06 -19.42 5.35
N THR A 241 0.22 -19.33 6.38
CA THR A 241 0.51 -18.52 7.57
C THR A 241 1.79 -18.98 8.25
N LYS A 242 1.98 -20.29 8.45
CA LYS A 242 3.19 -20.87 9.02
C LYS A 242 4.43 -20.58 8.18
N ALA A 243 4.32 -20.68 6.85
CA ALA A 243 5.42 -20.38 5.93
C ALA A 243 5.82 -18.90 5.98
N LEU A 244 4.86 -17.97 6.04
CA LEU A 244 5.11 -16.52 6.13
C LEU A 244 5.93 -16.15 7.38
N TRP A 245 5.67 -16.80 8.53
CA TRP A 245 6.36 -16.51 9.79
C TRP A 245 7.60 -17.38 10.02
N SER A 246 8.05 -18.14 9.01
CA SER A 246 9.29 -18.92 9.12
C SER A 246 10.53 -17.99 9.12
N LYS A 247 11.60 -18.41 9.83
CA LYS A 247 12.88 -17.69 9.84
C LYS A 247 13.45 -17.48 8.43
N LYS A 248 13.21 -18.43 7.54
CA LYS A 248 13.69 -18.35 6.15
C LYS A 248 12.94 -17.30 5.34
N THR A 249 11.62 -17.25 5.49
CA THR A 249 10.80 -16.18 4.87
C THR A 249 11.23 -14.82 5.38
N ARG A 250 11.47 -14.67 6.69
CA ARG A 250 11.99 -13.42 7.25
C ARG A 250 13.30 -13.01 6.56
N SER A 251 14.27 -13.93 6.45
CA SER A 251 15.53 -13.68 5.76
C SER A 251 15.34 -13.35 4.26
N LEU A 252 14.36 -13.96 3.59
CA LEU A 252 14.05 -13.67 2.20
C LEU A 252 13.48 -12.26 2.04
N LEU A 253 12.54 -11.88 2.89
CA LEU A 253 11.92 -10.56 2.88
C LEU A 253 12.93 -9.46 3.21
N ASP A 254 13.75 -9.64 4.24
CA ASP A 254 14.78 -8.67 4.65
C ASP A 254 15.85 -8.43 3.56
N LYS A 255 16.13 -9.44 2.72
CA LYS A 255 17.07 -9.32 1.59
C LYS A 255 16.43 -8.84 0.31
N GLY A 256 15.16 -9.11 0.12
CA GLY A 256 14.43 -8.82 -1.12
C GLY A 256 13.73 -7.48 -1.13
N HIS A 257 13.52 -6.86 0.02
CA HIS A 257 12.89 -5.55 0.16
C HIS A 257 13.41 -4.87 1.41
N SER A 258 13.59 -3.55 1.34
CA SER A 258 14.13 -2.73 2.45
C SER A 258 13.19 -2.61 3.67
N LYS A 259 12.08 -3.34 3.67
CA LYS A 259 11.12 -3.41 4.81
C LYS A 259 10.66 -4.82 5.08
#